data_cad5521c5083c86e7b66a1df04568c60
#
_entry.id   cad5521c5083c86e7b66a1df04568c60
#
_cell.length_a   1.000
_cell.length_b   1.000
_cell.length_c   1.000
_cell.angle_alpha   90.00
_cell.angle_beta   90.00
_cell.angle_gamma   90.00
#
_symmetry.space_group_name_H-M   'P 1'
#
loop_
_entity.id
_entity.type
_entity.pdbx_description
1 polymer ?
#
loop_
_entity_poly.entity_id
_entity_poly.type
_entity_poly.pdbx_seq_one_letter_code
_entity_poly.pdbx_strand_id
1 'polypeptide(L)'
;KSNTEWTVTTDEQDWYTVSPASGNGNAELTVTLNAHTEAIARSAEVLVEASGLVSTLAIVQNRPVTPDNPAELNYLVRAYEQDFSIPAPAGFTYKTALHGEGVTLVSEDAEKIVLHFDANTGTEYKNAALVVSTTDDIVLETATLKQSWRNIEEGELVIDEVFFTGFKLPDSDNVDSSAGDQYFKLTNTTDETLYADGVMFAISETSSQKSSTGAYWAYPELPDGVGINTLYVIPGNGRDVAIEPGKSLVLAIAAQNFKAENGVGCDLSKADFEFYDVSGNDNFPDTDNPDIENLNNWLKSSWTFTSLHNRGYESYAIALPPYGLTSKTFMENHAWEGQRVMDFNGYHFERDITDAYIIPNGWVLDAVNCAVDEDLATLAFNATVDAGYTNVSTIDSDPERFGKSILRKRDADGKIVDTNNSTNDFEICTSPTMR
;
A
#
# COMPACT_ATOMS: atom_id res chain seq x y z
N LYS A 1 -3.98 27.70 -7.54
CA LYS A 1 -3.05 28.86 -7.60
C LYS A 1 -2.24 28.76 -8.88
N SER A 2 -2.06 29.84 -9.62
CA SER A 2 -1.26 29.91 -10.86
C SER A 2 -0.39 31.17 -10.85
N ASN A 3 0.74 31.10 -11.55
CA ASN A 3 1.61 32.26 -11.83
C ASN A 3 1.62 32.62 -13.33
N THR A 4 0.73 32.05 -14.12
CA THR A 4 0.61 32.21 -15.56
C THR A 4 -0.86 32.27 -16.00
N GLU A 5 -1.09 32.42 -17.29
CA GLU A 5 -2.42 32.30 -17.87
C GLU A 5 -2.95 30.87 -17.74
N TRP A 6 -4.24 30.75 -17.52
CA TRP A 6 -4.94 29.47 -17.40
C TRP A 6 -6.32 29.55 -18.07
N THR A 7 -6.81 28.37 -18.46
CA THR A 7 -8.15 28.19 -19.05
C THR A 7 -8.87 27.04 -18.35
N VAL A 8 -10.20 27.12 -18.33
CA VAL A 8 -11.09 26.08 -17.81
C VAL A 8 -11.84 25.46 -18.97
N THR A 9 -11.81 24.12 -19.05
CA THR A 9 -12.61 23.34 -19.99
C THR A 9 -13.59 22.48 -19.22
N THR A 10 -14.85 22.45 -19.66
CA THR A 10 -15.93 21.66 -19.07
C THR A 10 -16.48 20.68 -20.10
N ASP A 11 -17.14 19.64 -19.66
CA ASP A 11 -17.77 18.59 -20.46
C ASP A 11 -19.16 18.99 -20.97
N GLU A 12 -19.41 20.19 -21.39
CA GLU A 12 -20.65 20.72 -22.00
C GLU A 12 -21.99 20.21 -21.37
N GLN A 13 -21.99 20.03 -20.04
CA GLN A 13 -23.21 19.70 -19.30
C GLN A 13 -24.02 20.97 -18.98
N ASP A 14 -25.33 20.85 -18.96
CA ASP A 14 -26.24 22.01 -18.70
C ASP A 14 -26.58 22.21 -17.22
N TRP A 15 -26.11 21.30 -16.35
CA TRP A 15 -26.50 21.32 -14.94
C TRP A 15 -25.49 22.04 -14.02
N TYR A 16 -24.36 22.47 -14.55
CA TYR A 16 -23.40 23.28 -13.80
C TYR A 16 -22.75 24.35 -14.67
N THR A 17 -22.19 25.35 -14.03
CA THR A 17 -21.35 26.36 -14.67
C THR A 17 -20.12 26.65 -13.84
N VAL A 18 -19.02 27.01 -14.50
CA VAL A 18 -17.77 27.39 -13.84
C VAL A 18 -17.38 28.79 -14.24
N SER A 19 -17.03 29.62 -13.29
CA SER A 19 -16.61 31.00 -13.53
C SER A 19 -15.48 31.42 -12.60
N PRO A 20 -14.47 32.16 -13.11
CA PRO A 20 -14.25 32.53 -14.51
C PRO A 20 -13.73 31.35 -15.36
N ALA A 21 -13.95 31.40 -16.68
CA ALA A 21 -13.50 30.36 -17.61
C ALA A 21 -12.02 30.51 -18.02
N SER A 22 -11.35 31.59 -17.68
CA SER A 22 -9.93 31.84 -17.90
C SER A 22 -9.42 32.96 -17.02
N GLY A 23 -8.12 33.07 -16.84
CA GLY A 23 -7.50 34.16 -16.10
C GLY A 23 -5.97 34.13 -16.18
N ASN A 24 -5.34 35.01 -15.41
CA ASN A 24 -3.89 35.08 -15.26
C ASN A 24 -3.55 35.29 -13.78
N GLY A 25 -2.64 34.45 -13.27
CA GLY A 25 -2.28 34.44 -11.85
C GLY A 25 -3.30 33.70 -10.97
N ASN A 26 -3.26 33.96 -9.67
CA ASN A 26 -4.16 33.31 -8.72
C ASN A 26 -5.61 33.79 -8.89
N ALA A 27 -6.52 32.85 -8.88
CA ALA A 27 -7.97 33.12 -8.92
C ALA A 27 -8.74 32.08 -8.08
N GLU A 28 -9.99 32.42 -7.81
CA GLU A 28 -10.97 31.49 -7.24
C GLU A 28 -11.96 31.12 -8.35
N LEU A 29 -12.19 29.81 -8.51
CA LEU A 29 -13.18 29.28 -9.43
C LEU A 29 -14.46 28.99 -8.65
N THR A 30 -15.56 29.53 -9.12
CA THR A 30 -16.90 29.28 -8.57
C THR A 30 -17.60 28.26 -9.45
N VAL A 31 -18.00 27.14 -8.88
CA VAL A 31 -18.89 26.16 -9.53
C VAL A 31 -20.29 26.37 -9.04
N THR A 32 -21.21 26.65 -9.96
CA THR A 32 -22.64 26.82 -9.65
C THR A 32 -23.41 25.63 -10.21
N LEU A 33 -24.13 24.92 -9.34
CA LEU A 33 -24.91 23.74 -9.69
C LEU A 33 -26.40 24.11 -9.85
N ASN A 34 -27.04 23.58 -10.90
CA ASN A 34 -28.49 23.61 -11.04
C ASN A 34 -29.13 22.55 -10.12
N ALA A 35 -30.39 22.80 -9.72
CA ALA A 35 -31.13 21.82 -8.94
C ALA A 35 -31.14 20.45 -9.63
N HIS A 36 -30.92 19.39 -8.84
CA HIS A 36 -30.97 18.03 -9.31
C HIS A 36 -32.29 17.39 -8.92
N THR A 37 -33.04 16.92 -9.91
CA THR A 37 -34.38 16.34 -9.72
C THR A 37 -34.49 14.87 -10.08
N GLU A 38 -33.38 14.27 -10.56
CA GLU A 38 -33.36 12.85 -11.00
C GLU A 38 -32.95 11.92 -9.85
N ALA A 39 -33.39 10.66 -9.93
CA ALA A 39 -33.13 9.67 -8.89
C ALA A 39 -31.71 9.06 -8.92
N ILE A 40 -30.86 9.51 -9.85
CA ILE A 40 -29.49 8.98 -10.05
C ILE A 40 -28.49 10.13 -9.78
N ALA A 41 -27.41 9.86 -9.07
CA ALA A 41 -26.32 10.83 -8.92
C ALA A 41 -25.71 11.17 -10.29
N ARG A 42 -25.24 12.39 -10.45
CA ARG A 42 -24.57 12.85 -11.68
C ARG A 42 -23.17 13.38 -11.35
N SER A 43 -22.24 13.20 -12.29
CA SER A 43 -20.87 13.66 -12.15
C SER A 43 -20.39 14.38 -13.40
N ALA A 44 -19.42 15.24 -13.23
CA ALA A 44 -18.76 15.99 -14.29
C ALA A 44 -17.29 16.22 -13.93
N GLU A 45 -16.48 16.51 -14.94
CA GLU A 45 -15.09 16.88 -14.77
C GLU A 45 -14.83 18.29 -15.30
N VAL A 46 -14.08 19.07 -14.54
CA VAL A 46 -13.60 20.39 -14.93
C VAL A 46 -12.09 20.32 -15.05
N LEU A 47 -11.57 20.61 -16.21
CA LEU A 47 -10.13 20.67 -16.47
C LEU A 47 -9.65 22.11 -16.38
N VAL A 48 -8.60 22.34 -15.61
CA VAL A 48 -7.89 23.61 -15.53
C VAL A 48 -6.51 23.44 -16.12
N GLU A 49 -6.25 24.11 -17.24
CA GLU A 49 -4.96 24.05 -17.93
C GLU A 49 -4.17 25.35 -17.74
N ALA A 50 -2.88 25.22 -17.39
CA ALA A 50 -1.95 26.31 -17.23
C ALA A 50 -0.56 25.90 -17.71
N SER A 51 -0.03 26.53 -18.76
CA SER A 51 1.33 26.26 -19.30
C SER A 51 1.60 24.76 -19.60
N GLY A 52 0.57 24.05 -20.11
CA GLY A 52 0.68 22.62 -20.45
C GLY A 52 0.53 21.67 -19.25
N LEU A 53 0.24 22.20 -18.07
CA LEU A 53 -0.15 21.39 -16.89
C LEU A 53 -1.67 21.39 -16.80
N VAL A 54 -2.24 20.21 -16.57
CA VAL A 54 -3.70 20.03 -16.43
C VAL A 54 -3.99 19.55 -15.00
N SER A 55 -4.98 20.18 -14.38
CA SER A 55 -5.56 19.76 -13.10
C SER A 55 -7.03 19.45 -13.30
N THR A 56 -7.48 18.29 -12.84
CA THR A 56 -8.88 17.86 -12.92
C THR A 56 -9.58 18.11 -11.59
N LEU A 57 -10.78 18.71 -11.65
CA LEU A 57 -11.71 18.83 -10.54
C LEU A 57 -12.94 17.97 -10.85
N ALA A 58 -13.15 16.91 -10.08
CA ALA A 58 -14.37 16.11 -10.15
C ALA A 58 -15.51 16.81 -9.40
N ILE A 59 -16.67 16.91 -10.04
CA ILE A 59 -17.91 17.42 -9.46
C ILE A 59 -18.88 16.25 -9.37
N VAL A 60 -19.38 15.97 -8.17
CA VAL A 60 -20.42 14.96 -7.96
C VAL A 60 -21.63 15.66 -7.33
N GLN A 61 -22.81 15.53 -7.97
CA GLN A 61 -24.06 15.95 -7.39
C GLN A 61 -24.94 14.72 -7.13
N ASN A 62 -25.14 14.42 -5.87
CA ASN A 62 -25.91 13.27 -5.43
C ASN A 62 -27.40 13.44 -5.84
N ARG A 63 -28.13 12.32 -5.86
CA ARG A 63 -29.56 12.32 -6.04
C ARG A 63 -30.25 13.17 -4.96
N PRO A 64 -31.36 13.83 -5.24
CA PRO A 64 -32.11 14.55 -4.22
C PRO A 64 -32.66 13.56 -3.17
N VAL A 65 -32.53 13.91 -1.91
CA VAL A 65 -33.15 13.19 -0.80
C VAL A 65 -34.57 13.69 -0.65
N THR A 66 -35.54 12.80 -0.60
CA THR A 66 -36.94 13.12 -0.33
C THR A 66 -37.56 12.00 0.52
N PRO A 67 -38.67 12.28 1.22
CA PRO A 67 -39.36 11.23 2.00
C PRO A 67 -39.79 10.01 1.16
N ASP A 68 -40.05 10.20 -0.13
CA ASP A 68 -40.42 9.12 -1.06
C ASP A 68 -39.20 8.41 -1.69
N ASN A 69 -37.98 8.95 -1.48
CA ASN A 69 -36.72 8.43 -1.99
C ASN A 69 -35.59 8.59 -0.98
N PRO A 70 -35.60 7.86 0.14
CA PRO A 70 -34.56 7.94 1.16
C PRO A 70 -33.19 7.55 0.59
N ALA A 71 -32.13 8.22 1.06
CA ALA A 71 -30.77 7.86 0.71
C ALA A 71 -30.28 6.69 1.56
N GLU A 72 -29.54 5.78 0.90
CA GLU A 72 -28.76 4.73 1.58
C GLU A 72 -27.28 5.04 1.38
N LEU A 73 -26.58 5.32 2.46
CA LEU A 73 -25.20 5.73 2.47
C LEU A 73 -24.34 4.67 3.15
N ASN A 74 -23.12 4.47 2.66
CA ASN A 74 -22.19 3.53 3.25
C ASN A 74 -20.85 4.23 3.42
N TYR A 75 -20.32 4.16 4.62
CA TYR A 75 -19.05 4.80 4.98
C TYR A 75 -18.10 3.80 5.63
N LEU A 76 -16.85 3.84 5.21
CA LEU A 76 -15.74 3.23 5.91
C LEU A 76 -15.14 4.27 6.86
N VAL A 77 -15.00 3.92 8.13
CA VAL A 77 -14.38 4.75 9.17
C VAL A 77 -13.09 4.07 9.60
N ARG A 78 -11.99 4.82 9.69
CA ARG A 78 -10.68 4.27 10.09
C ARG A 78 -10.68 3.81 11.55
N ALA A 79 -9.72 2.95 11.91
CA ALA A 79 -9.65 2.34 13.25
C ALA A 79 -9.34 3.34 14.38
N TYR A 80 -8.62 4.44 14.09
CA TYR A 80 -8.24 5.41 15.12
C TYR A 80 -9.42 6.24 15.62
N GLU A 81 -9.28 6.80 16.82
CA GLU A 81 -10.24 7.74 17.40
C GLU A 81 -10.35 9.00 16.52
N GLN A 82 -11.58 9.36 16.12
CA GLN A 82 -11.82 10.48 15.23
C GLN A 82 -13.24 11.00 15.26
N ASP A 83 -13.40 12.27 14.86
CA ASP A 83 -14.68 12.83 14.47
C ASP A 83 -14.91 12.62 12.98
N PHE A 84 -16.06 12.08 12.64
CA PHE A 84 -16.47 11.76 11.28
C PHE A 84 -17.70 12.58 10.89
N SER A 85 -17.63 13.28 9.76
CA SER A 85 -18.72 14.15 9.32
C SER A 85 -19.51 13.54 8.17
N ILE A 86 -20.82 13.55 8.28
CA ILE A 86 -21.76 13.12 7.25
C ILE A 86 -22.55 14.36 6.80
N PRO A 87 -22.74 14.61 5.48
CA PRO A 87 -23.59 15.69 5.01
C PRO A 87 -25.03 15.53 5.54
N ALA A 88 -25.62 16.60 6.00
CA ALA A 88 -27.03 16.61 6.41
C ALA A 88 -27.97 16.68 5.19
N PRO A 89 -29.20 16.11 5.25
CA PRO A 89 -30.16 16.19 4.16
C PRO A 89 -30.62 17.64 3.94
N ALA A 90 -30.24 18.18 2.79
CA ALA A 90 -30.48 19.61 2.48
C ALA A 90 -31.98 19.94 2.39
N GLY A 91 -32.38 21.04 3.04
CA GLY A 91 -33.75 21.57 2.98
C GLY A 91 -34.74 20.93 3.93
N PHE A 92 -34.30 20.06 4.84
CA PHE A 92 -35.13 19.42 5.85
C PHE A 92 -34.79 19.87 7.27
N THR A 93 -35.82 19.96 8.10
CA THR A 93 -35.66 19.88 9.55
C THR A 93 -35.72 18.40 9.90
N TYR A 94 -34.69 17.87 10.58
CA TYR A 94 -34.53 16.44 10.81
C TYR A 94 -34.18 16.15 12.26
N LYS A 95 -34.23 14.90 12.60
CA LYS A 95 -33.72 14.28 13.82
C LYS A 95 -32.92 13.04 13.47
N THR A 96 -31.97 12.69 14.31
CA THR A 96 -31.09 11.54 14.13
C THR A 96 -31.37 10.45 15.16
N ALA A 97 -31.19 9.21 14.74
CA ALA A 97 -31.13 8.05 15.63
C ALA A 97 -29.88 7.25 15.32
N LEU A 98 -28.95 7.19 16.26
CA LEU A 98 -27.65 6.53 16.13
C LEU A 98 -27.67 5.20 16.89
N HIS A 99 -27.20 4.13 16.23
CA HIS A 99 -27.08 2.78 16.78
C HIS A 99 -25.67 2.26 16.54
N GLY A 100 -25.01 1.74 17.56
CA GLY A 100 -23.65 1.17 17.49
C GLY A 100 -22.90 1.36 18.79
N GLU A 101 -21.85 0.57 19.00
CA GLU A 101 -20.94 0.70 20.14
C GLU A 101 -19.71 1.54 19.74
N GLY A 102 -19.23 2.38 20.67
CA GLY A 102 -18.05 3.22 20.45
C GLY A 102 -18.27 4.36 19.45
N VAL A 103 -19.53 4.76 19.23
CA VAL A 103 -19.89 5.91 18.42
C VAL A 103 -20.90 6.79 19.13
N THR A 104 -20.70 8.11 19.10
CA THR A 104 -21.58 9.10 19.73
C THR A 104 -21.85 10.28 18.78
N LEU A 105 -23.02 10.89 18.93
CA LEU A 105 -23.36 12.13 18.20
C LEU A 105 -22.67 13.32 18.91
N VAL A 106 -21.85 14.05 18.17
CA VAL A 106 -21.16 15.27 18.66
C VAL A 106 -21.98 16.51 18.40
N SER A 107 -22.42 16.68 17.16
CA SER A 107 -23.23 17.83 16.75
C SER A 107 -24.02 17.52 15.47
N GLU A 108 -25.09 18.26 15.28
CA GLU A 108 -25.87 18.26 14.04
C GLU A 108 -26.36 19.68 13.71
N ASP A 109 -26.30 20.05 12.46
CA ASP A 109 -26.77 21.33 11.93
C ASP A 109 -27.37 21.16 10.52
N ALA A 110 -27.68 22.25 9.82
CA ALA A 110 -28.28 22.19 8.49
C ALA A 110 -27.33 21.70 7.38
N GLU A 111 -26.03 21.58 7.66
CA GLU A 111 -25.01 21.25 6.66
C GLU A 111 -24.43 19.85 6.91
N LYS A 112 -24.24 19.47 8.19
CA LYS A 112 -23.56 18.23 8.56
C LYS A 112 -24.03 17.63 9.89
N ILE A 113 -23.79 16.34 10.02
CA ILE A 113 -23.91 15.55 11.24
C ILE A 113 -22.51 15.09 11.60
N VAL A 114 -22.03 15.36 12.79
CA VAL A 114 -20.71 14.98 13.27
C VAL A 114 -20.84 13.88 14.31
N LEU A 115 -20.19 12.75 14.04
CA LEU A 115 -20.13 11.59 14.93
C LEU A 115 -18.70 11.45 15.45
N HIS A 116 -18.56 11.12 16.73
CA HIS A 116 -17.28 10.73 17.31
C HIS A 116 -17.19 9.21 17.38
N PHE A 117 -16.10 8.65 16.89
CA PHE A 117 -15.76 7.24 16.97
C PHE A 117 -14.61 7.05 17.95
N ASP A 118 -14.81 6.20 18.96
CA ASP A 118 -13.71 5.69 19.78
C ASP A 118 -12.79 4.82 18.89
N ALA A 119 -11.49 4.70 19.24
CA ALA A 119 -10.60 3.80 18.53
C ALA A 119 -11.10 2.35 18.54
N ASN A 120 -11.07 1.69 17.38
CA ASN A 120 -11.31 0.26 17.29
C ASN A 120 -10.00 -0.49 17.52
N THR A 121 -9.80 -0.96 18.75
CA THR A 121 -8.62 -1.75 19.15
C THR A 121 -8.84 -3.26 19.06
N GLY A 122 -9.93 -3.68 18.42
CA GLY A 122 -10.27 -5.09 18.20
C GLY A 122 -9.57 -5.69 16.99
N THR A 123 -10.07 -6.82 16.54
CA THR A 123 -9.58 -7.56 15.35
C THR A 123 -10.66 -7.71 14.28
N GLU A 124 -11.80 -7.05 14.48
CA GLU A 124 -12.96 -7.14 13.60
C GLU A 124 -13.57 -5.75 13.37
N TYR A 125 -14.32 -5.62 12.30
CA TYR A 125 -15.07 -4.41 12.01
C TYR A 125 -16.16 -4.18 13.05
N LYS A 126 -16.33 -2.93 13.49
CA LYS A 126 -17.50 -2.47 14.23
C LYS A 126 -18.50 -1.83 13.28
N ASN A 127 -19.76 -2.13 13.45
CA ASN A 127 -20.83 -1.57 12.62
C ASN A 127 -21.68 -0.62 13.45
N ALA A 128 -22.01 0.52 12.84
CA ALA A 128 -22.99 1.44 13.38
C ALA A 128 -23.98 1.84 12.27
N ALA A 129 -25.13 2.34 12.65
CA ALA A 129 -26.14 2.85 11.73
C ALA A 129 -26.67 4.18 12.22
N LEU A 130 -26.76 5.15 11.33
CA LEU A 130 -27.41 6.44 11.56
C LEU A 130 -28.67 6.51 10.70
N VAL A 131 -29.80 6.74 11.33
CA VAL A 131 -31.08 7.00 10.66
C VAL A 131 -31.40 8.47 10.82
N VAL A 132 -31.57 9.17 9.71
CA VAL A 132 -32.00 10.58 9.66
C VAL A 132 -33.45 10.62 9.19
N SER A 133 -34.32 11.24 9.97
CA SER A 133 -35.77 11.28 9.70
C SER A 133 -36.30 12.70 9.84
N THR A 134 -37.41 12.99 9.19
CA THR A 134 -38.18 14.22 9.47
C THR A 134 -38.70 14.19 10.91
N THR A 135 -39.22 15.34 11.38
CA THR A 135 -39.89 15.44 12.70
C THR A 135 -41.08 14.50 12.84
N ASP A 136 -41.70 14.10 11.72
CA ASP A 136 -42.87 13.19 11.65
C ASP A 136 -42.46 11.72 11.42
N ASP A 137 -41.20 11.34 11.71
CA ASP A 137 -40.66 9.96 11.62
C ASP A 137 -40.56 9.39 10.20
N ILE A 138 -40.59 10.24 9.15
CA ILE A 138 -40.36 9.78 7.78
C ILE A 138 -38.84 9.73 7.52
N VAL A 139 -38.32 8.57 7.17
CA VAL A 139 -36.88 8.36 6.90
C VAL A 139 -36.45 9.16 5.67
N LEU A 140 -35.42 9.96 5.81
CA LEU A 140 -34.74 10.69 4.74
C LEU A 140 -33.47 9.96 4.29
N GLU A 141 -32.69 9.49 5.25
CA GLU A 141 -31.39 8.84 4.99
C GLU A 141 -31.15 7.73 6.01
N THR A 142 -30.46 6.68 5.53
CA THR A 142 -29.88 5.67 6.41
C THR A 142 -28.41 5.53 6.04
N ALA A 143 -27.51 5.80 6.98
CA ALA A 143 -26.08 5.61 6.81
C ALA A 143 -25.62 4.37 7.56
N THR A 144 -25.01 3.43 6.85
CA THR A 144 -24.25 2.32 7.43
C THR A 144 -22.80 2.76 7.59
N LEU A 145 -22.30 2.65 8.81
CA LEU A 145 -20.95 3.06 9.18
C LEU A 145 -20.17 1.81 9.60
N LYS A 146 -19.15 1.47 8.85
CA LYS A 146 -18.29 0.31 9.11
C LYS A 146 -16.93 0.81 9.56
N GLN A 147 -16.65 0.75 10.89
CA GLN A 147 -15.34 1.11 11.40
C GLN A 147 -14.37 -0.05 11.24
N SER A 148 -13.27 0.20 10.54
CA SER A 148 -12.19 -0.77 10.37
C SER A 148 -11.53 -1.11 11.71
N TRP A 149 -10.90 -2.27 11.75
CA TRP A 149 -9.99 -2.68 12.82
C TRP A 149 -8.53 -2.29 12.51
N ARG A 150 -8.27 -1.79 11.32
CA ARG A 150 -6.95 -1.33 10.84
C ARG A 150 -7.07 0.01 10.12
N ASN A 151 -5.96 0.72 9.98
CA ASN A 151 -5.95 2.07 9.39
C ASN A 151 -5.72 2.09 7.88
N ILE A 152 -5.32 0.98 7.29
CA ILE A 152 -5.07 0.80 5.87
C ILE A 152 -5.74 -0.50 5.43
N GLU A 153 -6.56 -0.47 4.40
CA GLU A 153 -7.17 -1.65 3.81
C GLU A 153 -6.28 -2.24 2.70
N GLU A 154 -6.59 -3.47 2.28
CA GLU A 154 -5.92 -4.15 1.17
C GLU A 154 -6.00 -3.30 -0.11
N GLY A 155 -4.86 -3.16 -0.82
CA GLY A 155 -4.74 -2.37 -2.05
C GLY A 155 -4.66 -0.85 -1.87
N GLU A 156 -4.83 -0.30 -0.66
CA GLU A 156 -4.71 1.14 -0.41
C GLU A 156 -3.25 1.60 -0.30
N LEU A 157 -2.38 0.76 0.27
CA LEU A 157 -0.93 0.92 0.25
C LEU A 157 -0.35 -0.28 -0.48
N VAL A 158 0.41 -0.04 -1.54
CA VAL A 158 0.94 -1.10 -2.40
C VAL A 158 2.45 -1.01 -2.55
N ILE A 159 3.08 -2.16 -2.80
CA ILE A 159 4.47 -2.24 -3.25
C ILE A 159 4.50 -1.78 -4.72
N ASP A 160 4.88 -0.54 -4.95
CA ASP A 160 4.88 0.08 -6.28
C ASP A 160 6.12 -0.27 -7.09
N GLU A 161 7.29 -0.30 -6.44
CA GLU A 161 8.56 -0.64 -7.09
C GLU A 161 9.44 -1.47 -6.17
N VAL A 162 10.09 -2.49 -6.74
CA VAL A 162 11.15 -3.24 -6.06
C VAL A 162 12.41 -3.19 -6.90
N PHE A 163 13.45 -2.60 -6.36
CA PHE A 163 14.78 -2.57 -6.97
C PHE A 163 15.71 -3.54 -6.25
N PHE A 164 15.57 -4.82 -6.52
CA PHE A 164 16.39 -5.87 -5.91
C PHE A 164 17.71 -6.13 -6.63
N THR A 165 17.87 -5.73 -7.89
CA THR A 165 19.07 -6.04 -8.67
C THR A 165 20.30 -5.25 -8.27
N GLY A 166 20.11 -4.00 -7.83
CA GLY A 166 21.18 -3.03 -7.67
C GLY A 166 21.88 -2.67 -8.99
N PHE A 167 22.81 -1.73 -8.96
CA PHE A 167 23.70 -1.45 -10.09
C PHE A 167 24.95 -2.30 -10.00
N LYS A 168 25.42 -2.85 -11.14
CA LYS A 168 26.63 -3.64 -11.19
C LYS A 168 27.87 -2.78 -10.88
N LEU A 169 28.75 -3.27 -10.01
CA LEU A 169 30.06 -2.64 -9.78
C LEU A 169 30.97 -2.81 -10.99
N PRO A 170 31.56 -1.71 -11.55
CA PRO A 170 32.27 -1.73 -12.82
C PRO A 170 33.53 -2.61 -12.81
N ASP A 171 34.21 -2.67 -11.66
CA ASP A 171 35.53 -3.30 -11.52
C ASP A 171 35.46 -4.69 -10.85
N SER A 172 34.30 -5.33 -10.86
CA SER A 172 34.13 -6.67 -10.25
C SER A 172 33.95 -7.75 -11.31
N ASP A 173 34.82 -8.77 -11.25
CA ASP A 173 34.68 -10.00 -12.04
C ASP A 173 33.57 -10.92 -11.50
N ASN A 174 33.05 -10.66 -10.28
CA ASN A 174 31.95 -11.41 -9.72
C ASN A 174 30.64 -11.03 -10.43
N VAL A 175 30.00 -12.04 -11.03
CA VAL A 175 28.74 -11.86 -11.78
C VAL A 175 27.56 -11.36 -10.93
N ASP A 176 27.65 -11.52 -9.61
CA ASP A 176 26.63 -11.10 -8.66
C ASP A 176 26.98 -9.82 -7.88
N SER A 177 28.10 -9.18 -8.20
CA SER A 177 28.55 -7.99 -7.50
C SER A 177 27.69 -6.78 -7.89
N SER A 178 26.94 -6.24 -6.92
CA SER A 178 26.18 -5.02 -7.07
C SER A 178 26.65 -3.95 -6.08
N ALA A 179 26.23 -2.71 -6.31
CA ALA A 179 26.50 -1.60 -5.41
C ALA A 179 25.78 -1.76 -4.05
N GLY A 180 24.77 -2.61 -3.95
CA GLY A 180 23.95 -2.77 -2.74
C GLY A 180 22.83 -1.74 -2.60
N ASP A 181 22.62 -0.94 -3.63
CA ASP A 181 21.68 0.16 -3.70
C ASP A 181 20.22 -0.29 -3.93
N GLN A 182 19.77 -1.25 -3.12
CA GLN A 182 18.47 -1.90 -3.21
C GLN A 182 17.42 -1.14 -2.39
N TYR A 183 16.17 -1.08 -2.90
CA TYR A 183 15.08 -0.41 -2.20
C TYR A 183 13.68 -0.93 -2.58
N PHE A 184 12.70 -0.54 -1.78
CA PHE A 184 11.27 -0.68 -2.04
C PHE A 184 10.62 0.70 -2.06
N LYS A 185 9.60 0.82 -2.91
CA LYS A 185 8.71 1.99 -2.91
C LYS A 185 7.30 1.55 -2.60
N LEU A 186 6.73 2.09 -1.53
CA LEU A 186 5.35 1.85 -1.09
C LEU A 186 4.52 3.08 -1.43
N THR A 187 3.43 2.93 -2.17
CA THR A 187 2.63 4.06 -2.67
C THR A 187 1.20 4.00 -2.15
N ASN A 188 0.72 5.15 -1.66
CA ASN A 188 -0.69 5.38 -1.31
C ASN A 188 -1.51 5.53 -2.59
N THR A 189 -2.46 4.62 -2.83
CA THR A 189 -3.32 4.60 -4.01
C THR A 189 -4.61 5.38 -3.84
N THR A 190 -4.89 5.87 -2.62
CA THR A 190 -6.14 6.54 -2.25
C THR A 190 -6.06 8.05 -2.43
N ASP A 191 -7.19 8.72 -2.27
CA ASP A 191 -7.32 10.18 -2.22
C ASP A 191 -7.30 10.73 -0.78
N GLU A 192 -7.02 9.88 0.21
CA GLU A 192 -6.86 10.24 1.61
C GLU A 192 -5.41 10.08 2.09
N THR A 193 -5.03 10.76 3.16
CA THR A 193 -3.75 10.54 3.84
C THR A 193 -3.82 9.22 4.61
N LEU A 194 -2.90 8.30 4.30
CA LEU A 194 -2.68 7.07 5.06
C LEU A 194 -1.59 7.27 6.11
N TYR A 195 -1.62 6.45 7.16
CA TYR A 195 -0.59 6.43 8.20
C TYR A 195 0.03 5.03 8.26
N ALA A 196 1.31 4.95 7.89
CA ALA A 196 2.01 3.67 7.74
C ALA A 196 2.60 3.10 9.02
N ASP A 197 2.35 3.74 10.16
CA ASP A 197 2.79 3.26 11.47
C ASP A 197 2.35 1.81 11.71
N GLY A 198 3.28 0.96 12.08
CA GLY A 198 3.01 -0.45 12.35
C GLY A 198 2.86 -1.32 11.10
N VAL A 199 2.99 -0.78 9.90
CA VAL A 199 3.02 -1.59 8.67
C VAL A 199 4.24 -2.50 8.72
N MET A 200 3.99 -3.78 8.54
CA MET A 200 4.99 -4.84 8.43
C MET A 200 5.49 -4.91 7.00
N PHE A 201 6.80 -5.06 6.84
CA PHE A 201 7.45 -5.46 5.59
C PHE A 201 8.11 -6.80 5.77
N ALA A 202 7.80 -7.77 4.93
CA ALA A 202 8.23 -9.15 5.05
C ALA A 202 8.87 -9.71 3.78
N ILE A 203 9.87 -10.58 3.97
CA ILE A 203 10.49 -11.38 2.91
C ILE A 203 10.12 -12.86 3.14
N SER A 204 9.81 -13.56 2.06
CA SER A 204 9.38 -14.95 2.08
C SER A 204 10.46 -15.91 2.62
N GLU A 205 10.05 -16.92 3.40
CA GLU A 205 10.90 -18.07 3.72
C GLU A 205 11.12 -18.96 2.49
N THR A 206 10.10 -19.13 1.67
CA THR A 206 10.17 -19.94 0.47
C THR A 206 10.87 -19.19 -0.65
N SER A 207 11.99 -19.72 -1.15
CA SER A 207 12.61 -19.28 -2.39
C SER A 207 11.87 -19.90 -3.58
N SER A 208 11.63 -19.11 -4.63
CA SER A 208 11.03 -19.62 -5.86
C SER A 208 11.97 -20.49 -6.70
N GLN A 209 13.26 -20.52 -6.35
CA GLN A 209 14.33 -21.16 -7.13
C GLN A 209 14.39 -22.69 -6.93
N LYS A 210 14.55 -23.40 -8.03
CA LYS A 210 15.14 -24.75 -8.05
C LYS A 210 16.66 -24.66 -8.33
N SER A 211 17.42 -25.61 -7.82
CA SER A 211 18.84 -25.72 -8.15
C SER A 211 19.04 -26.12 -9.62
N SER A 212 20.27 -25.97 -10.14
CA SER A 212 20.66 -26.43 -11.48
C SER A 212 20.41 -27.94 -11.73
N THR A 213 20.23 -28.71 -10.67
CA THR A 213 19.88 -30.14 -10.72
C THR A 213 18.37 -30.39 -10.63
N GLY A 214 17.56 -29.35 -10.55
CA GLY A 214 16.10 -29.40 -10.40
C GLY A 214 15.61 -29.64 -8.97
N ALA A 215 16.50 -29.75 -7.99
CA ALA A 215 16.12 -29.95 -6.59
C ALA A 215 15.68 -28.61 -5.96
N TYR A 216 14.61 -28.67 -5.15
CA TYR A 216 14.13 -27.55 -4.35
C TYR A 216 13.47 -28.07 -3.06
N TRP A 217 13.37 -27.20 -2.08
CA TRP A 217 12.59 -27.49 -0.88
C TRP A 217 11.13 -27.16 -1.13
N ALA A 218 10.27 -28.18 -1.05
CA ALA A 218 8.83 -27.99 -1.05
C ALA A 218 8.34 -27.79 0.39
N TYR A 219 7.63 -26.70 0.60
CA TYR A 219 7.03 -26.31 1.88
C TYR A 219 5.56 -26.75 1.93
N PRO A 220 4.99 -26.98 3.12
CA PRO A 220 3.55 -27.16 3.26
C PRO A 220 2.79 -25.95 2.67
N GLU A 221 1.64 -26.23 2.04
CA GLU A 221 0.76 -25.16 1.57
C GLU A 221 0.24 -24.34 2.73
N LEU A 222 0.18 -23.02 2.53
CA LEU A 222 -0.39 -22.04 3.45
C LEU A 222 -1.56 -21.31 2.77
N PRO A 223 -2.77 -21.90 2.77
CA PRO A 223 -3.93 -21.29 2.10
C PRO A 223 -4.38 -19.98 2.79
N ASP A 224 -4.15 -19.85 4.09
CA ASP A 224 -4.65 -18.75 4.92
C ASP A 224 -3.55 -17.80 5.41
N GLY A 225 -2.32 -17.91 4.87
CA GLY A 225 -1.20 -17.09 5.29
C GLY A 225 -0.03 -17.07 4.32
N VAL A 226 0.93 -16.20 4.59
CA VAL A 226 2.21 -16.11 3.89
C VAL A 226 3.36 -16.47 4.83
N GLY A 227 4.24 -17.36 4.38
CA GLY A 227 5.40 -17.84 5.14
C GLY A 227 6.60 -16.93 4.96
N ILE A 228 7.16 -16.44 6.06
CA ILE A 228 8.23 -15.45 6.07
C ILE A 228 9.39 -15.84 6.98
N ASN A 229 10.59 -15.33 6.71
CA ASN A 229 11.77 -15.47 7.56
C ASN A 229 12.44 -14.13 7.91
N THR A 230 11.94 -13.05 7.36
CA THR A 230 12.44 -11.69 7.61
C THR A 230 11.26 -10.75 7.76
N LEU A 231 11.29 -9.91 8.80
CA LEU A 231 10.19 -9.02 9.14
C LEU A 231 10.69 -7.74 9.79
N TYR A 232 10.36 -6.63 9.17
CA TYR A 232 10.57 -5.29 9.68
C TYR A 232 9.23 -4.58 9.84
N VAL A 233 9.19 -3.59 10.73
CA VAL A 233 7.96 -2.84 11.01
C VAL A 233 8.27 -1.35 10.98
N ILE A 234 7.47 -0.58 10.28
CA ILE A 234 7.56 0.88 10.24
C ILE A 234 7.28 1.40 11.66
N PRO A 235 8.22 2.18 12.26
CA PRO A 235 8.03 2.74 13.60
C PRO A 235 6.90 3.76 13.63
N GLY A 236 6.40 4.10 14.83
CA GLY A 236 5.40 5.14 15.04
C GLY A 236 4.32 4.73 16.05
N ASN A 237 3.42 5.67 16.32
CA ASN A 237 2.37 5.52 17.34
C ASN A 237 0.96 5.61 16.73
N GLY A 238 0.85 5.34 15.42
CA GLY A 238 -0.42 5.24 14.70
C GLY A 238 -0.75 6.44 13.80
N ARG A 239 -0.06 7.59 13.93
CA ARG A 239 -0.25 8.79 13.10
C ARG A 239 1.04 9.60 12.88
N ASP A 240 2.19 8.97 13.02
CA ASP A 240 3.49 9.65 12.88
C ASP A 240 4.01 9.60 11.44
N VAL A 241 3.73 8.51 10.70
CA VAL A 241 4.22 8.27 9.35
C VAL A 241 3.11 8.47 8.33
N ALA A 242 2.87 9.73 7.97
CA ALA A 242 1.83 10.11 7.01
C ALA A 242 2.30 9.92 5.56
N ILE A 243 1.42 9.33 4.72
CA ILE A 243 1.60 9.21 3.27
C ILE A 243 0.44 9.94 2.60
N GLU A 244 0.69 11.10 2.02
CA GLU A 244 -0.34 11.87 1.30
C GLU A 244 -0.85 11.12 0.05
N PRO A 245 -2.02 11.48 -0.48
CA PRO A 245 -2.58 10.90 -1.70
C PRO A 245 -1.58 10.84 -2.85
N GLY A 246 -1.39 9.65 -3.43
CA GLY A 246 -0.47 9.41 -4.54
C GLY A 246 1.02 9.59 -4.21
N LYS A 247 1.39 9.75 -2.94
CA LYS A 247 2.78 9.80 -2.48
C LYS A 247 3.29 8.44 -2.06
N SER A 248 4.61 8.33 -1.96
CA SER A 248 5.29 7.07 -1.67
C SER A 248 6.28 7.24 -0.52
N LEU A 249 6.52 6.14 0.19
CA LEU A 249 7.68 5.94 1.06
C LEU A 249 8.73 5.12 0.31
N VAL A 250 10.00 5.46 0.51
CA VAL A 250 11.16 4.69 0.05
C VAL A 250 11.81 4.02 1.25
N LEU A 251 11.86 2.68 1.23
CA LEU A 251 12.53 1.85 2.22
C LEU A 251 13.84 1.36 1.60
N ALA A 252 14.99 1.88 2.04
CA ALA A 252 16.30 1.53 1.52
C ALA A 252 16.94 0.38 2.31
N ILE A 253 17.53 -0.60 1.64
CA ILE A 253 18.33 -1.64 2.31
C ILE A 253 19.50 -0.99 3.05
N ALA A 254 20.14 0.02 2.44
CA ALA A 254 21.07 0.92 3.12
C ALA A 254 20.89 2.33 2.55
N ALA A 255 20.65 3.30 3.43
CA ALA A 255 20.33 4.68 3.06
C ALA A 255 21.57 5.53 2.75
N GLN A 256 22.33 5.15 1.70
CA GLN A 256 23.61 5.76 1.31
C GLN A 256 23.54 6.38 -0.10
N ASN A 257 24.52 7.25 -0.39
CA ASN A 257 24.74 7.74 -1.74
C ASN A 257 25.71 6.85 -2.49
N PHE A 258 25.24 5.70 -2.97
CA PHE A 258 26.05 4.70 -3.70
C PHE A 258 26.69 5.28 -4.94
N LYS A 259 26.04 6.22 -5.62
CA LYS A 259 26.60 6.88 -6.81
C LYS A 259 27.83 7.72 -6.47
N ALA A 260 27.84 8.41 -5.32
CA ALA A 260 28.99 9.16 -4.88
C ALA A 260 30.14 8.25 -4.43
N GLU A 261 29.82 7.11 -3.82
CA GLU A 261 30.79 6.16 -3.29
C GLU A 261 31.44 5.28 -4.37
N ASN A 262 30.63 4.76 -5.29
CA ASN A 262 31.03 3.73 -6.25
C ASN A 262 31.11 4.25 -7.70
N GLY A 263 30.72 5.49 -7.95
CA GLY A 263 30.59 6.03 -9.31
C GLY A 263 29.36 5.51 -10.09
N VAL A 264 28.68 4.49 -9.55
CA VAL A 264 27.43 3.88 -10.05
C VAL A 264 26.47 3.69 -8.90
N GLY A 265 25.18 3.52 -9.21
CA GLY A 265 24.15 3.27 -8.20
C GLY A 265 23.20 4.44 -8.01
N CYS A 266 22.25 4.25 -7.11
CA CYS A 266 21.28 5.22 -6.68
C CYS A 266 21.81 6.08 -5.53
N ASP A 267 21.24 7.27 -5.34
CA ASP A 267 21.39 8.07 -4.14
C ASP A 267 20.19 7.79 -3.21
N LEU A 268 20.37 6.87 -2.26
CA LEU A 268 19.38 6.49 -1.27
C LEU A 268 19.49 7.29 0.05
N SER A 269 20.41 8.26 0.14
CA SER A 269 20.65 9.06 1.36
C SER A 269 19.46 9.94 1.78
N LYS A 270 18.37 9.91 1.02
CA LYS A 270 17.11 10.60 1.28
C LYS A 270 15.90 9.64 1.31
N ALA A 271 16.14 8.35 1.52
CA ALA A 271 15.08 7.38 1.80
C ALA A 271 14.27 7.82 3.02
N ASP A 272 13.07 7.29 3.16
CA ASP A 272 12.21 7.60 4.31
C ASP A 272 12.58 6.72 5.52
N PHE A 273 13.01 5.47 5.25
CA PHE A 273 13.48 4.50 6.23
C PHE A 273 14.61 3.64 5.68
N GLU A 274 15.39 3.02 6.59
CA GLU A 274 16.37 2.00 6.21
C GLU A 274 16.26 0.70 7.03
N PHE A 275 16.75 -0.38 6.42
CA PHE A 275 16.83 -1.71 7.04
C PHE A 275 18.18 -1.85 7.75
N TYR A 276 18.33 -1.25 8.92
CA TYR A 276 19.57 -1.36 9.69
C TYR A 276 19.53 -2.56 10.63
N ASP A 277 20.62 -3.34 10.61
CA ASP A 277 20.81 -4.51 11.46
C ASP A 277 22.07 -4.46 12.29
N VAL A 278 21.96 -4.79 13.56
CA VAL A 278 23.15 -5.12 14.35
C VAL A 278 23.71 -6.45 13.85
N SER A 279 24.87 -6.39 13.18
CA SER A 279 25.52 -7.57 12.65
C SER A 279 26.04 -8.48 13.77
N GLY A 280 25.85 -9.80 13.61
CA GLY A 280 26.46 -10.81 14.45
C GLY A 280 27.95 -11.05 14.17
N ASN A 281 28.52 -10.35 13.17
CA ASN A 281 29.93 -10.47 12.77
C ASN A 281 30.57 -9.10 12.55
N ASP A 282 31.48 -8.73 13.43
CA ASP A 282 32.18 -7.44 13.39
C ASP A 282 32.98 -7.18 12.09
N ASN A 283 33.31 -8.22 11.32
CA ASN A 283 33.98 -8.07 10.04
C ASN A 283 33.01 -7.73 8.88
N PHE A 284 31.72 -7.84 9.13
CA PHE A 284 30.66 -7.51 8.17
C PHE A 284 29.59 -6.67 8.89
N PRO A 285 29.95 -5.47 9.36
CA PRO A 285 28.99 -4.56 9.96
C PRO A 285 27.98 -4.09 8.92
N ASP A 286 26.77 -3.83 9.36
CA ASP A 286 25.82 -3.06 8.56
C ASP A 286 26.19 -1.57 8.60
N THR A 287 25.71 -0.82 7.63
CA THR A 287 25.95 0.61 7.55
C THR A 287 24.67 1.36 7.90
N ASP A 288 24.78 2.23 8.91
CA ASP A 288 23.70 3.05 9.44
C ASP A 288 23.82 4.49 8.93
N ASN A 289 22.75 5.04 8.43
CA ASN A 289 22.66 6.49 8.16
C ASN A 289 21.92 7.17 9.32
N PRO A 290 22.62 7.87 10.22
CA PRO A 290 22.01 8.45 11.41
C PRO A 290 20.97 9.56 11.12
N ASP A 291 20.85 10.01 9.88
CA ASP A 291 19.87 11.01 9.46
C ASP A 291 18.57 10.35 8.93
N ILE A 292 18.54 9.03 8.79
CA ILE A 292 17.38 8.24 8.31
C ILE A 292 16.89 7.32 9.41
N GLU A 293 15.59 7.28 9.62
CA GLU A 293 15.00 6.43 10.67
C GLU A 293 15.06 4.96 10.29
N ASN A 294 15.48 4.13 11.25
CA ASN A 294 15.57 2.68 11.07
C ASN A 294 14.23 2.01 11.23
N LEU A 295 13.91 1.05 10.36
CA LEU A 295 12.79 0.13 10.57
C LEU A 295 13.04 -0.73 11.81
N ASN A 296 11.98 -1.04 12.54
CA ASN A 296 12.05 -1.97 13.67
C ASN A 296 12.26 -3.40 13.18
N ASN A 297 13.45 -3.96 13.37
CA ASN A 297 13.70 -5.37 13.06
C ASN A 297 12.99 -6.27 14.08
N TRP A 298 12.03 -7.07 13.61
CA TRP A 298 11.36 -8.10 14.41
C TRP A 298 11.94 -9.48 14.16
N LEU A 299 12.38 -9.77 12.92
CA LEU A 299 12.94 -11.03 12.50
C LEU A 299 13.89 -10.82 11.34
N LYS A 300 15.06 -11.44 11.36
CA LYS A 300 15.94 -11.53 10.20
C LYS A 300 16.49 -12.95 10.02
N SER A 301 16.58 -13.39 8.78
CA SER A 301 17.16 -14.67 8.40
C SER A 301 18.68 -14.64 8.36
N SER A 302 19.27 -13.46 8.14
CA SER A 302 20.71 -13.27 8.05
C SER A 302 21.36 -13.14 9.42
N TRP A 303 22.54 -13.74 9.61
CA TRP A 303 23.36 -13.53 10.81
C TRP A 303 24.02 -12.14 10.84
N THR A 304 24.21 -11.52 9.67
CA THR A 304 24.82 -10.18 9.55
C THR A 304 23.75 -9.10 9.37
N PHE A 305 23.45 -8.72 8.16
CA PHE A 305 22.46 -7.73 7.78
C PHE A 305 21.57 -8.26 6.66
N THR A 306 20.44 -7.64 6.47
CA THR A 306 19.49 -7.99 5.41
C THR A 306 19.96 -7.42 4.08
N SER A 307 19.91 -8.24 3.03
CA SER A 307 20.12 -7.83 1.63
C SER A 307 19.16 -8.61 0.75
N LEU A 308 18.72 -8.04 -0.37
CA LEU A 308 17.85 -8.72 -1.30
C LEU A 308 18.64 -9.62 -2.26
N HIS A 309 18.06 -10.77 -2.57
CA HIS A 309 18.64 -11.65 -3.59
C HIS A 309 18.54 -11.00 -4.97
N ASN A 310 19.69 -10.60 -5.53
CA ASN A 310 19.73 -9.74 -6.73
C ASN A 310 19.30 -10.40 -8.06
N ARG A 311 18.76 -11.62 -8.00
CA ARG A 311 18.17 -12.34 -9.14
C ARG A 311 16.64 -12.48 -9.03
N GLY A 312 16.03 -12.04 -7.91
CA GLY A 312 14.59 -12.06 -7.73
C GLY A 312 14.00 -13.43 -7.44
N TYR A 313 14.55 -14.15 -6.47
CA TYR A 313 14.02 -15.42 -5.99
C TYR A 313 13.22 -15.33 -4.69
N GLU A 314 13.24 -14.16 -4.07
CA GLU A 314 12.51 -13.84 -2.86
C GLU A 314 11.23 -13.06 -3.21
N SER A 315 10.18 -13.33 -2.48
CA SER A 315 8.89 -12.64 -2.60
C SER A 315 8.69 -11.71 -1.41
N TYR A 316 7.90 -10.66 -1.60
CA TYR A 316 7.75 -9.57 -0.64
C TYR A 316 6.29 -9.31 -0.33
N ALA A 317 5.99 -9.03 0.93
CA ALA A 317 4.65 -8.67 1.36
C ALA A 317 4.68 -7.49 2.34
N ILE A 318 3.66 -6.66 2.27
CA ILE A 318 3.35 -5.69 3.33
C ILE A 318 2.05 -6.08 4.01
N ALA A 319 1.99 -5.90 5.32
CA ALA A 319 0.85 -6.28 6.13
C ALA A 319 0.59 -5.27 7.25
N LEU A 320 -0.63 -5.18 7.72
CA LEU A 320 -0.97 -4.39 8.89
C LEU A 320 -1.66 -5.30 9.91
N PRO A 321 -1.00 -5.61 11.04
CA PRO A 321 -1.53 -6.48 12.07
C PRO A 321 -2.55 -5.74 12.94
N PRO A 322 -3.31 -6.46 13.80
CA PRO A 322 -4.12 -5.87 14.84
C PRO A 322 -3.32 -4.97 15.78
N TYR A 323 -3.96 -3.93 16.27
CA TYR A 323 -3.36 -2.98 17.20
C TYR A 323 -2.80 -3.69 18.47
N GLY A 324 -1.61 -3.28 18.88
CA GLY A 324 -0.96 -3.80 20.09
C GLY A 324 -0.19 -5.10 19.90
N LEU A 325 -0.09 -5.65 18.68
CA LEU A 325 0.80 -6.77 18.41
C LEU A 325 2.26 -6.33 18.63
N THR A 326 3.02 -7.18 19.31
CA THR A 326 4.45 -6.99 19.55
C THR A 326 5.27 -8.07 18.86
N SER A 327 6.55 -7.82 18.61
CA SER A 327 7.49 -8.84 18.08
C SER A 327 7.41 -10.14 18.89
N LYS A 328 7.41 -10.05 20.23
CA LYS A 328 7.33 -11.20 21.10
C LYS A 328 6.03 -12.01 20.89
N THR A 329 4.87 -11.34 20.93
CA THR A 329 3.57 -12.03 20.78
C THR A 329 3.38 -12.55 19.36
N PHE A 330 3.96 -11.89 18.35
CA PHE A 330 3.97 -12.41 16.99
C PHE A 330 4.76 -13.73 16.92
N MET A 331 5.99 -13.76 17.41
CA MET A 331 6.82 -14.97 17.39
C MET A 331 6.23 -16.12 18.21
N GLU A 332 5.57 -15.83 19.33
CA GLU A 332 4.93 -16.86 20.17
C GLU A 332 3.70 -17.50 19.49
N ASN A 333 2.97 -16.77 18.66
CA ASN A 333 1.68 -17.22 18.14
C ASN A 333 1.64 -17.52 16.64
N HIS A 334 2.68 -17.17 15.88
CA HIS A 334 2.70 -17.27 14.43
C HIS A 334 3.86 -18.09 13.87
N ALA A 335 4.51 -18.93 14.70
CA ALA A 335 5.57 -19.81 14.22
C ALA A 335 5.05 -20.76 13.13
N TRP A 336 5.80 -20.92 12.05
CA TRP A 336 5.49 -21.88 11.00
C TRP A 336 5.99 -23.26 11.40
N GLU A 337 5.13 -24.05 11.98
CA GLU A 337 5.44 -25.42 12.38
C GLU A 337 5.22 -26.39 11.22
N GLY A 338 6.13 -27.35 11.05
CA GLY A 338 6.03 -28.37 10.02
C GLY A 338 7.39 -28.80 9.48
N GLN A 339 7.34 -29.55 8.39
CA GLN A 339 8.55 -30.03 7.70
C GLN A 339 8.50 -29.61 6.23
N ARG A 340 9.63 -29.16 5.71
CA ARG A 340 9.88 -29.03 4.27
C ARG A 340 10.55 -30.29 3.76
N VAL A 341 10.24 -30.64 2.50
CA VAL A 341 10.71 -31.85 1.87
C VAL A 341 11.47 -31.55 0.59
N MET A 342 12.43 -32.41 0.26
CA MET A 342 13.17 -32.33 -1.00
C MET A 342 13.42 -33.75 -1.54
N ASP A 343 12.99 -33.99 -2.76
CA ASP A 343 13.30 -35.20 -3.51
C ASP A 343 14.45 -34.94 -4.48
N PHE A 344 15.54 -35.66 -4.32
CA PHE A 344 16.70 -35.49 -5.16
C PHE A 344 17.46 -36.81 -5.40
N ASN A 345 17.69 -37.15 -6.67
CA ASN A 345 18.43 -38.38 -7.09
C ASN A 345 17.91 -39.67 -6.45
N GLY A 346 16.59 -39.79 -6.24
CA GLY A 346 15.95 -40.94 -5.62
C GLY A 346 16.04 -40.98 -4.09
N TYR A 347 16.56 -39.94 -3.48
CA TYR A 347 16.58 -39.76 -2.02
C TYR A 347 15.48 -38.75 -1.62
N HIS A 348 14.85 -39.04 -0.50
CA HIS A 348 13.85 -38.16 0.13
C HIS A 348 14.48 -37.53 1.38
N PHE A 349 14.43 -36.21 1.48
CA PHE A 349 14.96 -35.45 2.61
C PHE A 349 13.80 -34.70 3.27
N GLU A 350 13.76 -34.78 4.59
CA GLU A 350 12.82 -34.01 5.43
C GLU A 350 13.64 -33.13 6.38
N ARG A 351 13.18 -31.90 6.57
CA ARG A 351 13.74 -30.96 7.55
C ARG A 351 12.64 -30.16 8.22
N ASP A 352 12.76 -30.01 9.52
CA ASP A 352 11.89 -29.11 10.26
C ASP A 352 12.04 -27.69 9.73
N ILE A 353 10.94 -26.97 9.65
CA ILE A 353 10.92 -25.54 9.38
C ILE A 353 11.29 -24.87 10.70
N THR A 354 12.32 -24.04 10.69
CA THR A 354 12.81 -23.30 11.85
C THR A 354 12.98 -21.85 11.51
N ASP A 355 12.76 -20.97 12.49
CA ASP A 355 12.96 -19.52 12.34
C ASP A 355 12.11 -18.89 11.21
N ALA A 356 10.96 -19.51 10.92
CA ALA A 356 9.99 -19.03 9.96
C ALA A 356 8.61 -18.82 10.63
N TYR A 357 7.85 -17.86 10.12
CA TYR A 357 6.60 -17.43 10.72
C TYR A 357 5.52 -17.23 9.64
N ILE A 358 4.27 -17.16 10.08
CA ILE A 358 3.11 -16.98 9.17
C ILE A 358 2.45 -15.65 9.47
N ILE A 359 2.31 -14.81 8.45
CA ILE A 359 1.42 -13.65 8.47
C ILE A 359 0.07 -14.11 7.91
N PRO A 360 -1.06 -13.97 8.64
CA PRO A 360 -2.39 -14.28 8.12
C PRO A 360 -2.73 -13.46 6.86
N ASN A 361 -3.36 -14.08 5.86
CA ASN A 361 -3.79 -13.37 4.64
C ASN A 361 -4.62 -12.12 4.94
N GLY A 362 -5.50 -12.18 5.95
CA GLY A 362 -6.32 -11.03 6.34
C GLY A 362 -5.56 -9.81 6.87
N TRP A 363 -4.25 -9.92 7.14
CA TRP A 363 -3.40 -8.78 7.51
C TRP A 363 -2.65 -8.21 6.31
N VAL A 364 -2.48 -8.98 5.23
CA VAL A 364 -1.74 -8.55 4.04
C VAL A 364 -2.45 -7.37 3.38
N LEU A 365 -1.69 -6.34 3.07
CA LEU A 365 -2.14 -5.16 2.33
C LEU A 365 -1.84 -5.32 0.84
N ASP A 366 -0.66 -5.90 0.54
CA ASP A 366 -0.19 -6.16 -0.81
C ASP A 366 0.98 -7.15 -0.78
N ALA A 367 1.19 -7.86 -1.89
CA ALA A 367 2.30 -8.78 -2.05
C ALA A 367 2.79 -8.90 -3.49
N VAL A 368 4.05 -9.33 -3.63
CA VAL A 368 4.71 -9.54 -4.91
C VAL A 368 5.46 -10.85 -4.89
N ASN A 369 5.03 -11.84 -5.68
CA ASN A 369 5.81 -13.03 -5.97
C ASN A 369 6.88 -12.70 -7.01
N CYS A 370 8.14 -13.05 -6.72
CA CYS A 370 9.23 -12.95 -7.67
C CYS A 370 9.78 -14.35 -8.01
N ALA A 371 9.99 -14.58 -9.29
CA ALA A 371 10.58 -15.81 -9.79
C ALA A 371 11.23 -15.64 -11.14
N VAL A 372 12.32 -16.38 -11.39
CA VAL A 372 12.96 -16.49 -12.70
C VAL A 372 12.36 -17.68 -13.44
N ASP A 373 11.84 -17.49 -14.65
CA ASP A 373 11.12 -18.52 -15.42
C ASP A 373 11.94 -19.81 -15.56
N GLU A 374 13.23 -19.70 -15.89
CA GLU A 374 14.12 -20.82 -16.12
C GLU A 374 14.25 -21.72 -14.88
N ASP A 375 14.25 -21.12 -13.70
CA ASP A 375 14.49 -21.80 -12.42
C ASP A 375 13.26 -21.87 -11.50
N LEU A 376 12.08 -21.54 -12.00
CA LEU A 376 10.86 -21.58 -11.19
C LEU A 376 10.57 -23.00 -10.68
N ALA A 377 10.53 -23.15 -9.38
CA ALA A 377 10.11 -24.36 -8.66
C ALA A 377 8.71 -24.21 -8.08
N THR A 378 8.47 -23.12 -7.36
CA THR A 378 7.22 -22.84 -6.66
C THR A 378 7.09 -21.34 -6.44
N LEU A 379 5.88 -20.85 -6.20
CA LEU A 379 5.65 -19.49 -5.72
C LEU A 379 5.67 -19.48 -4.19
N ALA A 380 6.16 -18.39 -3.62
CA ALA A 380 6.27 -18.26 -2.17
C ALA A 380 4.91 -18.01 -1.50
N PHE A 381 4.05 -17.22 -2.16
CA PHE A 381 2.75 -16.84 -1.62
C PHE A 381 1.62 -17.49 -2.42
N ASN A 382 0.52 -17.76 -1.73
CA ASN A 382 -0.65 -18.41 -2.32
C ASN A 382 -1.44 -17.44 -3.24
N ALA A 383 -2.25 -18.01 -4.14
CA ALA A 383 -2.97 -17.25 -5.16
C ALA A 383 -4.08 -16.31 -4.61
N THR A 384 -4.44 -16.41 -3.34
CA THR A 384 -5.37 -15.46 -2.70
C THR A 384 -4.68 -14.11 -2.46
N VAL A 385 -3.37 -14.15 -2.22
CA VAL A 385 -2.57 -12.95 -1.94
C VAL A 385 -1.92 -12.42 -3.22
N ASP A 386 -1.33 -13.32 -4.04
CA ASP A 386 -0.77 -12.96 -5.34
C ASP A 386 -0.78 -14.19 -6.28
N ALA A 387 -1.61 -14.13 -7.30
CA ALA A 387 -1.85 -15.25 -8.22
C ALA A 387 -0.77 -15.43 -9.29
N GLY A 388 0.11 -14.47 -9.48
CA GLY A 388 1.15 -14.47 -10.50
C GLY A 388 2.56 -14.36 -9.94
N TYR A 389 3.49 -14.00 -10.80
CA TYR A 389 4.86 -13.64 -10.41
C TYR A 389 5.48 -12.68 -11.44
N THR A 390 6.55 -12.02 -11.03
CA THR A 390 7.29 -11.08 -11.87
C THR A 390 8.80 -11.20 -11.66
N ASN A 391 9.59 -10.70 -12.60
CA ASN A 391 11.04 -10.53 -12.48
C ASN A 391 11.54 -9.53 -13.54
N VAL A 392 12.79 -9.13 -13.44
CA VAL A 392 13.48 -8.31 -14.46
C VAL A 392 14.14 -9.15 -15.57
N SER A 393 14.21 -10.46 -15.41
CA SER A 393 14.77 -11.41 -16.37
C SER A 393 14.08 -12.77 -16.27
N THR A 394 14.03 -13.49 -17.40
CA THR A 394 13.55 -14.88 -17.49
C THR A 394 14.66 -15.91 -17.34
N ILE A 395 15.92 -15.47 -17.27
CA ILE A 395 17.13 -16.31 -17.26
C ILE A 395 17.89 -16.09 -15.95
N ASP A 396 18.30 -17.18 -15.30
CA ASP A 396 19.19 -17.11 -14.13
C ASP A 396 20.53 -16.46 -14.49
N SER A 397 21.08 -15.73 -13.56
CA SER A 397 22.40 -15.07 -13.70
C SER A 397 22.53 -14.12 -14.90
N ASP A 398 21.40 -13.60 -15.44
CA ASP A 398 21.40 -12.64 -16.52
C ASP A 398 22.24 -11.39 -16.17
N PRO A 399 23.33 -11.09 -16.88
CA PRO A 399 24.14 -9.92 -16.60
C PRO A 399 23.41 -8.59 -16.91
N GLU A 400 22.38 -8.64 -17.76
CA GLU A 400 21.57 -7.47 -18.12
C GLU A 400 20.47 -7.12 -17.09
N ARG A 401 20.36 -7.89 -15.99
CA ARG A 401 19.38 -7.61 -14.91
C ARG A 401 19.71 -6.34 -14.14
N PHE A 402 21.00 -6.01 -13.99
CA PHE A 402 21.45 -4.89 -13.17
C PHE A 402 20.89 -3.54 -13.63
N GLY A 403 20.56 -2.70 -12.67
CA GLY A 403 19.98 -1.38 -12.91
C GLY A 403 18.54 -1.42 -13.40
N LYS A 404 17.86 -2.58 -13.29
CA LYS A 404 16.44 -2.73 -13.59
C LYS A 404 15.65 -3.04 -12.33
N SER A 405 14.46 -2.47 -12.21
CA SER A 405 13.48 -2.78 -11.17
C SER A 405 12.23 -3.40 -11.77
N ILE A 406 11.40 -3.98 -10.91
CA ILE A 406 10.00 -4.24 -11.22
C ILE A 406 9.18 -3.07 -10.73
N LEU A 407 8.31 -2.54 -11.59
CA LEU A 407 7.47 -1.36 -11.32
C LEU A 407 6.02 -1.69 -11.63
N ARG A 408 5.09 -1.30 -10.76
CA ARG A 408 3.66 -1.48 -11.04
C ARG A 408 3.25 -0.66 -12.25
N LYS A 409 2.46 -1.29 -13.11
CA LYS A 409 1.84 -0.64 -14.26
C LYS A 409 0.87 0.45 -13.83
N ARG A 410 0.61 1.35 -14.75
CA ARG A 410 -0.43 2.36 -14.64
C ARG A 410 -1.49 2.10 -15.71
N ASP A 411 -2.75 2.26 -15.36
CA ASP A 411 -3.86 2.22 -16.33
C ASP A 411 -3.88 3.47 -17.22
N ALA A 412 -4.92 3.59 -18.07
CA ALA A 412 -5.07 4.71 -18.99
C ALA A 412 -5.28 6.07 -18.26
N ASP A 413 -5.73 6.04 -17.02
CA ASP A 413 -5.97 7.22 -16.18
C ASP A 413 -4.76 7.52 -15.26
N GLY A 414 -3.66 6.76 -15.41
CA GLY A 414 -2.43 6.90 -14.63
C GLY A 414 -2.52 6.30 -13.22
N LYS A 415 -3.57 5.57 -12.89
CA LYS A 415 -3.73 4.88 -11.61
C LYS A 415 -2.91 3.59 -11.57
N ILE A 416 -2.41 3.26 -10.40
CA ILE A 416 -1.71 2.00 -10.15
C ILE A 416 -2.64 0.82 -10.44
N VAL A 417 -2.12 -0.17 -11.19
CA VAL A 417 -2.82 -1.44 -11.43
C VAL A 417 -2.51 -2.38 -10.29
N ASP A 418 -3.55 -2.88 -9.64
CA ASP A 418 -3.48 -3.89 -8.60
C ASP A 418 -4.62 -4.89 -8.78
N THR A 419 -4.27 -6.11 -9.17
CA THR A 419 -5.22 -7.20 -9.41
C THR A 419 -4.90 -8.46 -8.59
N ASN A 420 -4.02 -8.33 -7.58
CA ASN A 420 -3.45 -9.45 -6.83
C ASN A 420 -2.82 -10.51 -7.78
N ASN A 421 -2.13 -10.02 -8.82
CA ASN A 421 -1.45 -10.88 -9.79
C ASN A 421 -0.22 -10.17 -10.36
N SER A 422 0.94 -10.46 -9.81
CA SER A 422 2.22 -9.81 -10.19
C SER A 422 2.53 -9.89 -11.68
N THR A 423 2.08 -10.93 -12.41
CA THR A 423 2.27 -11.04 -13.87
C THR A 423 1.49 -9.96 -14.62
N ASN A 424 0.30 -9.61 -14.13
CA ASN A 424 -0.54 -8.60 -14.74
C ASN A 424 -0.13 -7.19 -14.33
N ASP A 425 0.32 -7.04 -13.06
CA ASP A 425 0.43 -5.77 -12.38
C ASP A 425 1.78 -5.09 -12.57
N PHE A 426 2.85 -5.87 -12.82
CA PHE A 426 4.21 -5.34 -12.93
C PHE A 426 4.76 -5.34 -14.36
N GLU A 427 5.70 -4.43 -14.60
CA GLU A 427 6.55 -4.35 -15.79
C GLU A 427 8.00 -4.10 -15.39
N ILE A 428 8.92 -4.37 -16.33
CA ILE A 428 10.35 -4.11 -16.14
C ILE A 428 10.61 -2.62 -16.33
N CYS A 429 11.15 -1.97 -15.31
CA CYS A 429 11.65 -0.60 -15.40
C CYS A 429 13.16 -0.61 -15.58
N THR A 430 13.64 0.02 -16.65
CA THR A 430 15.08 0.08 -16.99
C THR A 430 15.82 1.25 -16.34
N SER A 431 15.10 2.06 -15.55
CA SER A 431 15.66 3.19 -14.81
C SER A 431 14.88 3.35 -13.51
N PRO A 432 15.39 2.82 -12.39
CA PRO A 432 14.71 2.88 -11.10
C PRO A 432 14.24 4.29 -10.77
N THR A 433 12.99 4.42 -10.27
CA THR A 433 12.30 5.72 -10.20
C THR A 433 12.43 6.40 -8.83
N MET A 434 12.65 5.65 -7.76
CA MET A 434 12.66 6.08 -6.35
C MET A 434 11.53 7.05 -5.99
N ARG A 435 11.54 8.25 -6.56
CA ARG A 435 10.56 9.33 -6.34
C ARG A 435 10.13 10.00 -7.63
#